data_934a0faa837d1f3b0e2310540876737f
#
_entry.id   934a0faa837d1f3b0e2310540876737f
#
_cell.length_a   1.000
_cell.length_b   1.000
_cell.length_c   1.000
_cell.angle_alpha   90.00
_cell.angle_beta   90.00
_cell.angle_gamma   90.00
#
_symmetry.space_group_name_H-M   'P 1'
#
loop_
_entity.id
_entity.type
_entity.pdbx_description
1 polymer ?
#
loop_
_entity_poly.entity_id
_entity_poly.type
_entity_poly.pdbx_seq_one_letter_code
_entity_poly.pdbx_strand_id
1 'polypeptide(L)'
;MKRRLAVLAAGLLLATVAACGSSTDDTATPAASGSAAAAFPVTIEHKFGSTTIAKKPERIVTVGWNDQDFVLALGEVPVSTREWFTEYPTYPWVADKLGGKKLPTFSAEINYEAILKQKPDLILAIYETINKETYEKLSQIAPTVVQSAAYPDEETPWDVQTLTTGKAIGKPTEAQALVDQVKAKFDEAEKANPQFAGKVLVEDYGPEKGQHWLVPAKDPRRALFDALGFSAQTASADVSEERLDLLDRDVLFVNGATKADMLKSPVFGKLKVVQQDRTIYTSFETPLAGALSYSGPDALLYALDVLLPALKAATDGNPATQVPDLSNQA
;
A
#
# COMPACT_ATOMS: atom_id res chain seq x y z
N MET A 1 48.27 -51.86 5.59
CA MET A 1 48.12 -53.23 5.02
C MET A 1 47.11 -53.15 3.89
N LYS A 2 47.59 -53.20 2.68
CA LYS A 2 47.35 -54.19 1.64
C LYS A 2 45.93 -54.25 1.14
N ARG A 3 45.68 -53.70 -0.08
CA ARG A 3 45.66 -54.35 -1.45
C ARG A 3 44.23 -54.80 -1.76
N ARG A 4 43.61 -54.71 -2.91
CA ARG A 4 43.92 -54.53 -4.38
C ARG A 4 42.54 -54.37 -5.06
N LEU A 5 42.32 -53.53 -6.02
CA LEU A 5 42.37 -53.60 -7.48
C LEU A 5 41.65 -54.83 -8.15
N ALA A 6 40.69 -54.48 -9.04
CA ALA A 6 40.45 -55.02 -10.40
C ALA A 6 39.15 -54.37 -10.96
N VAL A 7 39.01 -53.62 -11.99
CA VAL A 7 39.38 -53.56 -13.44
C VAL A 7 38.62 -54.58 -14.29
N LEU A 8 38.08 -54.04 -15.40
CA LEU A 8 37.67 -54.60 -16.71
C LEU A 8 36.15 -54.68 -16.93
N ALA A 9 35.58 -54.37 -18.07
CA ALA A 9 35.90 -53.68 -19.32
C ALA A 9 34.68 -53.80 -20.27
N ALA A 10 34.48 -52.72 -21.04
CA ALA A 10 34.12 -52.71 -22.47
C ALA A 10 32.82 -53.38 -22.98
N GLY A 11 32.05 -52.58 -23.72
CA GLY A 11 31.02 -53.04 -24.66
C GLY A 11 30.50 -51.86 -25.52
N LEU A 12 31.21 -51.58 -26.60
CA LEU A 12 30.93 -50.63 -27.67
C LEU A 12 29.92 -51.23 -28.64
N LEU A 13 28.83 -50.50 -28.99
CA LEU A 13 28.09 -50.72 -30.24
C LEU A 13 27.59 -49.40 -30.79
N LEU A 14 28.23 -48.96 -31.86
CA LEU A 14 27.79 -47.93 -32.80
C LEU A 14 26.62 -48.46 -33.65
N ALA A 15 25.61 -47.61 -33.84
CA ALA A 15 24.75 -47.69 -35.01
C ALA A 15 24.47 -46.26 -35.49
N THR A 16 25.11 -45.89 -36.60
CA THR A 16 24.86 -44.68 -37.40
C THR A 16 23.67 -44.90 -38.30
N VAL A 17 22.71 -44.00 -38.30
CA VAL A 17 21.82 -43.80 -39.46
C VAL A 17 21.78 -42.29 -39.77
N ALA A 18 22.34 -41.98 -40.93
CA ALA A 18 22.21 -40.67 -41.56
C ALA A 18 20.90 -40.60 -42.35
N ALA A 19 20.14 -39.50 -42.18
CA ALA A 19 19.18 -39.09 -43.20
C ALA A 19 19.14 -37.53 -43.22
N CYS A 20 19.50 -36.98 -44.37
CA CYS A 20 19.37 -35.59 -44.74
C CYS A 20 17.90 -35.18 -44.90
N GLY A 21 17.57 -33.91 -44.61
CA GLY A 21 16.36 -33.31 -45.15
C GLY A 21 15.97 -31.99 -44.50
N SER A 22 16.32 -30.89 -45.19
CA SER A 22 15.66 -29.58 -45.28
C SER A 22 15.42 -28.72 -44.03
N SER A 23 16.13 -27.59 -44.10
CA SER A 23 15.92 -26.32 -43.37
C SER A 23 14.49 -25.83 -43.46
N THR A 24 13.88 -25.54 -42.30
CA THR A 24 12.88 -24.48 -42.14
C THR A 24 13.25 -23.71 -40.88
N ASP A 25 13.45 -22.40 -41.06
CA ASP A 25 13.58 -21.40 -39.99
C ASP A 25 12.30 -21.39 -39.15
N ASP A 26 12.34 -22.02 -37.98
CA ASP A 26 11.36 -21.77 -36.93
C ASP A 26 11.95 -20.75 -35.96
N THR A 27 11.56 -19.50 -36.19
CA THR A 27 11.70 -18.40 -35.20
C THR A 27 10.87 -18.80 -33.99
N ALA A 28 11.50 -19.37 -32.98
CA ALA A 28 10.87 -19.61 -31.68
C ALA A 28 10.54 -18.26 -31.05
N THR A 29 9.28 -17.85 -31.17
CA THR A 29 8.71 -16.79 -30.35
C THR A 29 8.88 -17.20 -28.88
N PRO A 30 9.42 -16.33 -28.00
CA PRO A 30 9.46 -16.61 -26.57
C PRO A 30 8.01 -16.81 -26.11
N ALA A 31 7.71 -18.00 -25.60
CA ALA A 31 6.44 -18.24 -24.92
C ALA A 31 6.33 -17.20 -23.79
N ALA A 32 5.31 -16.35 -23.88
CA ALA A 32 4.93 -15.48 -22.78
C ALA A 32 4.78 -16.36 -21.54
N SER A 33 5.56 -16.07 -20.50
CA SER A 33 5.44 -16.69 -19.18
C SER A 33 4.01 -16.42 -18.71
N GLY A 34 3.12 -17.36 -18.91
CA GLY A 34 1.76 -17.29 -18.41
C GLY A 34 1.83 -17.19 -16.88
N SER A 35 1.35 -16.09 -16.34
CA SER A 35 1.13 -15.92 -14.91
C SER A 35 0.35 -17.14 -14.40
N ALA A 36 0.93 -17.87 -13.43
CA ALA A 36 0.26 -19.03 -12.84
C ALA A 36 -0.94 -18.49 -12.02
N ALA A 37 -2.13 -18.54 -12.61
CA ALA A 37 -3.35 -18.22 -11.90
C ALA A 37 -3.47 -19.11 -10.65
N ALA A 38 -3.87 -18.55 -9.51
CA ALA A 38 -4.07 -19.33 -8.30
C ALA A 38 -5.11 -20.43 -8.55
N ALA A 39 -4.77 -21.66 -8.16
CA ALA A 39 -5.72 -22.75 -8.19
C ALA A 39 -6.74 -22.57 -7.05
N PHE A 40 -8.02 -22.46 -7.38
CA PHE A 40 -9.10 -22.52 -6.37
C PHE A 40 -9.44 -23.98 -6.06
N PRO A 41 -9.92 -24.30 -4.84
CA PRO A 41 -10.22 -23.38 -3.73
C PRO A 41 -8.96 -22.83 -3.04
N VAL A 42 -9.09 -21.59 -2.53
CA VAL A 42 -8.06 -20.91 -1.73
C VAL A 42 -8.56 -20.71 -0.32
N THR A 43 -7.74 -21.04 0.68
CA THR A 43 -8.03 -20.77 2.09
C THR A 43 -7.11 -19.68 2.62
N ILE A 44 -7.70 -18.69 3.32
CA ILE A 44 -7.01 -17.56 3.93
C ILE A 44 -7.26 -17.59 5.43
N GLU A 45 -6.18 -17.69 6.20
CA GLU A 45 -6.19 -17.58 7.65
C GLU A 45 -6.35 -16.12 8.09
N HIS A 46 -7.15 -15.86 9.11
CA HIS A 46 -7.42 -14.53 9.67
C HIS A 46 -7.79 -14.59 11.15
N LYS A 47 -7.98 -13.44 11.81
CA LYS A 47 -8.17 -13.34 13.26
C LYS A 47 -9.37 -14.14 13.84
N PHE A 48 -10.34 -14.55 13.02
CA PHE A 48 -11.49 -15.34 13.46
C PHE A 48 -11.46 -16.79 12.95
N GLY A 49 -10.34 -17.26 12.42
CA GLY A 49 -10.16 -18.61 11.88
C GLY A 49 -9.72 -18.55 10.42
N SER A 50 -10.50 -19.11 9.51
CA SER A 50 -10.15 -19.12 8.09
C SER A 50 -11.39 -18.96 7.20
N THR A 51 -11.18 -18.42 6.00
CA THR A 51 -12.18 -18.34 4.94
C THR A 51 -11.70 -19.09 3.71
N THR A 52 -12.54 -20.02 3.22
CA THR A 52 -12.27 -20.73 1.96
C THR A 52 -13.07 -20.12 0.83
N ILE A 53 -12.38 -19.70 -0.21
CA ILE A 53 -12.93 -19.15 -1.45
C ILE A 53 -12.89 -20.27 -2.48
N ALA A 54 -14.08 -20.76 -2.88
CA ALA A 54 -14.20 -21.99 -3.67
C ALA A 54 -13.82 -21.81 -5.16
N LYS A 55 -14.00 -20.62 -5.71
CA LYS A 55 -13.73 -20.28 -7.11
C LYS A 55 -13.25 -18.83 -7.22
N LYS A 56 -12.66 -18.46 -8.37
CA LYS A 56 -12.27 -17.05 -8.62
C LYS A 56 -13.48 -16.14 -8.44
N PRO A 57 -13.37 -15.10 -7.57
CA PRO A 57 -14.46 -14.14 -7.37
C PRO A 57 -14.71 -13.29 -8.61
N GLU A 58 -15.97 -12.99 -8.87
CA GLU A 58 -16.44 -12.10 -9.94
C GLU A 58 -17.13 -10.84 -9.39
N ARG A 59 -17.59 -10.91 -8.13
CA ARG A 59 -18.37 -9.85 -7.49
C ARG A 59 -17.81 -9.52 -6.11
N ILE A 60 -16.78 -8.70 -6.11
CA ILE A 60 -16.04 -8.31 -4.92
C ILE A 60 -16.71 -7.08 -4.29
N VAL A 61 -17.01 -7.13 -3.00
CA VAL A 61 -17.36 -5.96 -2.18
C VAL A 61 -16.23 -5.71 -1.19
N THR A 62 -15.81 -4.46 -1.07
CA THR A 62 -14.82 -4.04 -0.07
C THR A 62 -15.47 -3.27 1.06
N VAL A 63 -15.17 -3.66 2.29
CA VAL A 63 -15.74 -3.13 3.54
C VAL A 63 -14.69 -2.40 4.36
N GLY A 64 -13.44 -2.81 4.29
CA GLY A 64 -12.33 -2.07 4.89
C GLY A 64 -12.17 -0.67 4.27
N TRP A 65 -11.59 0.25 5.04
CA TRP A 65 -11.45 1.64 4.63
C TRP A 65 -10.66 1.83 3.33
N ASN A 66 -9.64 0.98 3.09
CA ASN A 66 -8.74 1.10 1.95
C ASN A 66 -8.70 -0.14 1.03
N ASP A 67 -9.46 -1.19 1.31
CA ASP A 67 -9.38 -2.47 0.58
C ASP A 67 -9.58 -2.33 -0.95
N GLN A 68 -10.40 -1.37 -1.39
CA GLN A 68 -10.65 -1.11 -2.81
C GLN A 68 -9.39 -0.70 -3.57
N ASP A 69 -8.46 -0.03 -2.92
CA ASP A 69 -7.22 0.43 -3.57
C ASP A 69 -6.34 -0.76 -3.99
N PHE A 70 -6.30 -1.79 -3.16
CA PHE A 70 -5.58 -3.04 -3.46
C PHE A 70 -6.25 -3.88 -4.55
N VAL A 71 -7.59 -3.90 -4.58
CA VAL A 71 -8.35 -4.60 -5.62
C VAL A 71 -8.14 -3.91 -6.97
N LEU A 72 -8.21 -2.57 -7.01
CA LEU A 72 -7.98 -1.77 -8.21
C LEU A 72 -6.53 -1.88 -8.71
N ALA A 73 -5.54 -1.84 -7.81
CA ALA A 73 -4.13 -2.03 -8.16
C ALA A 73 -3.89 -3.37 -8.88
N LEU A 74 -4.63 -4.41 -8.50
CA LEU A 74 -4.60 -5.72 -9.14
C LEU A 74 -5.47 -5.81 -10.41
N GLY A 75 -6.06 -4.69 -10.88
CA GLY A 75 -6.80 -4.60 -12.12
C GLY A 75 -8.23 -5.17 -12.07
N GLU A 76 -8.78 -5.37 -10.88
CA GLU A 76 -10.19 -5.70 -10.69
C GLU A 76 -10.95 -4.48 -10.16
N VAL A 77 -12.24 -4.36 -10.50
CA VAL A 77 -13.10 -3.27 -10.02
C VAL A 77 -14.14 -3.85 -9.08
N PRO A 78 -14.17 -3.43 -7.81
CA PRO A 78 -15.21 -3.88 -6.88
C PRO A 78 -16.60 -3.51 -7.39
N VAL A 79 -17.60 -4.37 -7.16
CA VAL A 79 -18.99 -4.06 -7.51
C VAL A 79 -19.59 -3.01 -6.56
N SER A 80 -19.03 -2.85 -5.37
CA SER A 80 -19.31 -1.76 -4.44
C SER A 80 -18.21 -1.68 -3.39
N THR A 81 -17.98 -0.49 -2.85
CA THR A 81 -16.99 -0.22 -1.81
C THR A 81 -17.56 0.69 -0.73
N ARG A 82 -16.94 0.66 0.45
CA ARG A 82 -17.21 1.64 1.51
C ARG A 82 -16.73 3.01 1.07
N GLU A 83 -17.51 4.05 1.34
CA GLU A 83 -17.11 5.43 1.11
C GLU A 83 -16.24 5.92 2.26
N TRP A 84 -15.06 6.44 1.92
CA TRP A 84 -14.17 7.14 2.84
C TRP A 84 -13.93 8.56 2.34
N PHE A 85 -13.21 8.73 1.23
CA PHE A 85 -13.07 10.02 0.54
C PHE A 85 -14.01 10.05 -0.66
N THR A 86 -14.86 11.05 -0.76
CA THR A 86 -15.83 11.23 -1.87
C THR A 86 -15.10 11.39 -3.21
N GLU A 87 -13.92 12.02 -3.18
CA GLU A 87 -13.07 12.30 -4.35
C GLU A 87 -12.29 11.08 -4.84
N TYR A 88 -12.27 9.97 -4.09
CA TYR A 88 -11.47 8.77 -4.40
C TYR A 88 -11.52 8.33 -5.88
N PRO A 89 -12.70 8.29 -6.56
CA PRO A 89 -12.75 7.89 -7.96
C PRO A 89 -12.03 8.85 -8.93
N THR A 90 -11.69 10.06 -8.47
CA THR A 90 -11.02 11.09 -9.28
C THR A 90 -9.51 11.10 -9.10
N TYR A 91 -8.99 10.39 -8.10
CA TYR A 91 -7.55 10.33 -7.88
C TYR A 91 -6.82 9.73 -9.08
N PRO A 92 -5.66 10.26 -9.48
CA PRO A 92 -4.99 9.88 -10.72
C PRO A 92 -4.81 8.37 -10.88
N TRP A 93 -4.30 7.68 -9.86
CA TRP A 93 -4.07 6.23 -9.89
C TRP A 93 -5.37 5.42 -9.91
N VAL A 94 -6.48 5.99 -9.42
CA VAL A 94 -7.80 5.34 -9.37
C VAL A 94 -8.54 5.54 -10.69
N ALA A 95 -8.57 6.77 -11.21
CA ALA A 95 -9.27 7.11 -12.45
C ALA A 95 -8.77 6.27 -13.64
N ASP A 96 -7.46 6.07 -13.73
CA ASP A 96 -6.84 5.25 -14.77
C ASP A 96 -7.30 3.78 -14.67
N LYS A 97 -7.36 3.21 -13.45
CA LYS A 97 -7.82 1.83 -13.22
C LYS A 97 -9.32 1.65 -13.45
N LEU A 98 -10.11 2.65 -13.15
CA LEU A 98 -11.54 2.63 -13.42
C LEU A 98 -11.86 2.68 -14.93
N GLY A 99 -11.02 3.36 -15.74
CA GLY A 99 -11.23 3.45 -17.19
C GLY A 99 -12.60 4.01 -17.55
N GLY A 100 -13.10 4.98 -16.78
CA GLY A 100 -14.43 5.57 -16.94
C GLY A 100 -15.59 4.75 -16.33
N LYS A 101 -15.33 3.61 -15.71
CA LYS A 101 -16.36 2.85 -14.97
C LYS A 101 -16.71 3.59 -13.68
N LYS A 102 -17.98 3.47 -13.26
CA LYS A 102 -18.40 3.94 -11.95
C LYS A 102 -17.96 2.95 -10.88
N LEU A 103 -17.53 3.46 -9.72
CA LEU A 103 -17.29 2.70 -8.51
C LEU A 103 -18.45 2.98 -7.54
N PRO A 104 -19.47 2.10 -7.45
CA PRO A 104 -20.58 2.30 -6.51
C PRO A 104 -20.08 2.26 -5.08
N THR A 105 -20.53 3.21 -4.26
CA THR A 105 -20.22 3.27 -2.84
C THR A 105 -21.45 2.98 -2.00
N PHE A 106 -21.24 2.52 -0.78
CA PHE A 106 -22.20 2.57 0.31
C PHE A 106 -21.65 3.46 1.43
N SER A 107 -22.51 3.83 2.40
CA SER A 107 -22.14 4.76 3.47
C SER A 107 -20.89 4.35 4.25
N ALA A 108 -20.30 5.30 4.97
CA ALA A 108 -19.16 5.07 5.85
C ALA A 108 -19.43 4.00 6.94
N GLU A 109 -20.70 3.74 7.29
CA GLU A 109 -21.07 2.62 8.15
C GLU A 109 -21.29 1.34 7.34
N ILE A 110 -21.01 0.17 7.94
CA ILE A 110 -21.21 -1.13 7.31
C ILE A 110 -22.70 -1.38 7.13
N ASN A 111 -23.18 -1.29 5.91
CA ASN A 111 -24.58 -1.48 5.54
C ASN A 111 -24.79 -2.87 4.93
N TYR A 112 -25.21 -3.83 5.76
CA TYR A 112 -25.41 -5.24 5.35
C TYR A 112 -26.44 -5.40 4.22
N GLU A 113 -27.51 -4.58 4.20
CA GLU A 113 -28.53 -4.64 3.16
C GLU A 113 -27.99 -4.15 1.82
N ALA A 114 -27.21 -3.05 1.83
CA ALA A 114 -26.55 -2.55 0.63
C ALA A 114 -25.55 -3.57 0.08
N ILE A 115 -24.77 -4.24 0.96
CA ILE A 115 -23.83 -5.29 0.61
C ILE A 115 -24.56 -6.49 0.00
N LEU A 116 -25.61 -7.01 0.67
CA LEU A 116 -26.39 -8.15 0.22
C LEU A 116 -27.01 -7.88 -1.17
N LYS A 117 -27.49 -6.66 -1.41
CA LYS A 117 -28.08 -6.25 -2.70
C LYS A 117 -27.08 -6.37 -3.86
N GLN A 118 -25.78 -6.26 -3.58
CA GLN A 118 -24.75 -6.43 -4.58
C GLN A 118 -24.52 -7.89 -4.97
N LYS A 119 -25.07 -8.86 -4.22
CA LYS A 119 -24.86 -10.31 -4.41
C LYS A 119 -23.38 -10.64 -4.56
N PRO A 120 -22.53 -10.29 -3.58
CA PRO A 120 -21.10 -10.55 -3.65
C PRO A 120 -20.82 -12.06 -3.60
N ASP A 121 -19.72 -12.47 -4.18
CA ASP A 121 -19.12 -13.80 -3.99
C ASP A 121 -17.79 -13.73 -3.22
N LEU A 122 -17.34 -12.51 -2.88
CA LEU A 122 -16.26 -12.24 -1.93
C LEU A 122 -16.49 -10.88 -1.25
N ILE A 123 -16.26 -10.85 0.06
CA ILE A 123 -16.17 -9.61 0.84
C ILE A 123 -14.76 -9.50 1.41
N LEU A 124 -14.12 -8.35 1.17
CA LEU A 124 -12.84 -7.98 1.79
C LEU A 124 -13.12 -6.96 2.91
N ALA A 125 -12.52 -7.19 4.08
CA ALA A 125 -12.61 -6.35 5.27
C ALA A 125 -11.27 -6.43 6.02
N ILE A 126 -10.16 -6.22 5.29
CA ILE A 126 -8.79 -6.44 5.79
C ILE A 126 -8.32 -5.26 6.63
N TYR A 127 -8.70 -4.03 6.25
CA TYR A 127 -8.31 -2.82 6.97
C TYR A 127 -9.53 -2.18 7.65
N GLU A 128 -9.99 -2.83 8.72
CA GLU A 128 -11.16 -2.42 9.49
C GLU A 128 -11.15 -3.04 10.89
N THR A 129 -11.64 -2.30 11.88
CA THR A 129 -11.90 -2.82 13.22
C THR A 129 -13.16 -3.68 13.22
N ILE A 130 -13.03 -4.94 12.80
CA ILE A 130 -14.14 -5.89 12.75
C ILE A 130 -14.15 -6.78 13.99
N ASN A 131 -15.29 -6.78 14.72
CA ASN A 131 -15.54 -7.75 15.76
C ASN A 131 -16.14 -9.07 15.18
N LYS A 132 -16.18 -10.10 16.03
CA LYS A 132 -16.66 -11.43 15.60
C LYS A 132 -18.11 -11.42 15.11
N GLU A 133 -18.99 -10.66 15.74
CA GLU A 133 -20.39 -10.53 15.35
C GLU A 133 -20.54 -9.94 13.94
N THR A 134 -19.80 -8.87 13.65
CA THR A 134 -19.77 -8.25 12.33
C THR A 134 -19.23 -9.21 11.27
N TYR A 135 -18.14 -9.94 11.58
CA TYR A 135 -17.59 -10.96 10.70
C TYR A 135 -18.62 -12.06 10.39
N GLU A 136 -19.32 -12.57 11.41
CA GLU A 136 -20.34 -13.61 11.23
C GLU A 136 -21.51 -13.13 10.37
N LYS A 137 -21.97 -11.89 10.54
CA LYS A 137 -23.00 -11.28 9.68
C LYS A 137 -22.55 -11.13 8.22
N LEU A 138 -21.35 -10.65 7.98
CA LEU A 138 -20.79 -10.54 6.63
C LEU A 138 -20.62 -11.93 6.00
N SER A 139 -20.17 -12.92 6.77
CA SER A 139 -19.95 -14.30 6.31
C SER A 139 -21.25 -15.03 5.96
N GLN A 140 -22.41 -14.58 6.47
CA GLN A 140 -23.72 -15.07 6.03
C GLN A 140 -24.09 -14.57 4.62
N ILE A 141 -23.49 -13.48 4.16
CA ILE A 141 -23.74 -12.91 2.84
C ILE A 141 -22.82 -13.54 1.79
N ALA A 142 -21.52 -13.60 2.07
CA ALA A 142 -20.50 -14.20 1.19
C ALA A 142 -19.24 -14.56 1.97
N PRO A 143 -18.33 -15.41 1.40
CA PRO A 143 -17.00 -15.61 1.96
C PRO A 143 -16.34 -14.27 2.29
N THR A 144 -15.94 -14.08 3.56
CA THR A 144 -15.42 -12.82 4.08
C THR A 144 -13.99 -12.98 4.56
N VAL A 145 -13.07 -12.22 4.02
CA VAL A 145 -11.66 -12.17 4.44
C VAL A 145 -11.45 -10.92 5.28
N VAL A 146 -10.99 -11.12 6.51
CA VAL A 146 -10.60 -10.06 7.43
C VAL A 146 -9.09 -10.09 7.64
N GLN A 147 -8.55 -9.14 8.40
CA GLN A 147 -7.12 -9.07 8.67
C GLN A 147 -6.57 -10.33 9.37
N SER A 148 -5.27 -10.57 9.18
CA SER A 148 -4.52 -11.61 9.88
C SER A 148 -4.50 -11.35 11.40
N ALA A 149 -4.51 -12.42 12.21
CA ALA A 149 -4.30 -12.33 13.64
C ALA A 149 -2.89 -11.87 14.05
N ALA A 150 -1.95 -11.77 13.09
CA ALA A 150 -0.58 -11.31 13.34
C ALA A 150 -0.48 -9.79 13.55
N TYR A 151 -1.52 -9.03 13.19
CA TYR A 151 -1.53 -7.58 13.27
C TYR A 151 -2.75 -7.10 14.09
N PRO A 152 -2.60 -6.02 14.87
CA PRO A 152 -3.73 -5.30 15.44
C PRO A 152 -4.70 -4.81 14.37
N ASP A 153 -5.89 -4.36 14.80
CA ASP A 153 -6.87 -3.75 13.90
C ASP A 153 -6.27 -2.49 13.25
N GLU A 154 -6.47 -2.36 11.94
CA GLU A 154 -5.95 -1.25 11.12
C GLU A 154 -4.42 -1.08 11.12
N GLU A 155 -3.67 -2.11 11.52
CA GLU A 155 -2.20 -2.12 11.49
C GLU A 155 -1.61 -3.12 10.47
N THR A 156 -2.41 -3.69 9.58
CA THR A 156 -1.91 -4.61 8.55
C THR A 156 -1.06 -3.83 7.53
N PRO A 157 0.22 -4.20 7.32
CA PRO A 157 1.09 -3.53 6.36
C PRO A 157 0.55 -3.62 4.92
N TRP A 158 0.84 -2.62 4.11
CA TRP A 158 0.35 -2.52 2.73
C TRP A 158 0.75 -3.72 1.85
N ASP A 159 1.96 -4.25 2.01
CA ASP A 159 2.43 -5.41 1.26
C ASP A 159 1.69 -6.69 1.66
N VAL A 160 1.39 -6.86 2.94
CA VAL A 160 0.56 -7.97 3.44
C VAL A 160 -0.88 -7.84 2.94
N GLN A 161 -1.46 -6.64 2.93
CA GLN A 161 -2.78 -6.38 2.35
C GLN A 161 -2.80 -6.72 0.85
N THR A 162 -1.77 -6.28 0.09
CA THR A 162 -1.60 -6.57 -1.34
C THR A 162 -1.58 -8.09 -1.59
N LEU A 163 -0.73 -8.82 -0.86
CA LEU A 163 -0.57 -10.26 -1.03
C LEU A 163 -1.83 -11.03 -0.62
N THR A 164 -2.48 -10.62 0.46
CA THR A 164 -3.74 -11.23 0.93
C THR A 164 -4.86 -11.02 -0.08
N THR A 165 -5.01 -9.79 -0.57
CA THR A 165 -5.99 -9.45 -1.62
C THR A 165 -5.71 -10.25 -2.89
N GLY A 166 -4.45 -10.28 -3.34
CA GLY A 166 -4.05 -11.03 -4.53
C GLY A 166 -4.37 -12.52 -4.42
N LYS A 167 -4.08 -13.12 -3.27
CA LYS A 167 -4.44 -14.52 -2.98
C LYS A 167 -5.97 -14.73 -3.02
N ALA A 168 -6.73 -13.80 -2.41
CA ALA A 168 -8.19 -13.89 -2.35
C ALA A 168 -8.87 -13.80 -3.73
N ILE A 169 -8.34 -12.98 -4.63
CA ILE A 169 -8.92 -12.75 -5.97
C ILE A 169 -8.27 -13.58 -7.07
N GLY A 170 -7.32 -14.46 -6.72
CA GLY A 170 -6.66 -15.38 -7.67
C GLY A 170 -5.54 -14.76 -8.49
N LYS A 171 -4.89 -13.71 -7.97
CA LYS A 171 -3.77 -12.97 -8.60
C LYS A 171 -2.52 -12.90 -7.71
N PRO A 172 -2.05 -14.02 -7.13
CA PRO A 172 -0.93 -13.97 -6.19
C PRO A 172 0.40 -13.56 -6.84
N THR A 173 0.63 -13.92 -8.11
CA THR A 173 1.84 -13.55 -8.85
C THR A 173 1.87 -12.06 -9.17
N GLU A 174 0.74 -11.51 -9.59
CA GLU A 174 0.59 -10.08 -9.86
C GLU A 174 0.75 -9.25 -8.58
N ALA A 175 0.19 -9.75 -7.47
CA ALA A 175 0.34 -9.11 -6.17
C ALA A 175 1.80 -9.08 -5.71
N GLN A 176 2.54 -10.19 -5.87
CA GLN A 176 3.96 -10.22 -5.55
C GLN A 176 4.75 -9.25 -6.44
N ALA A 177 4.46 -9.22 -7.73
CA ALA A 177 5.13 -8.30 -8.67
C ALA A 177 4.89 -6.82 -8.31
N LEU A 178 3.67 -6.45 -7.87
CA LEU A 178 3.37 -5.11 -7.39
C LEU A 178 4.15 -4.77 -6.11
N VAL A 179 4.21 -5.68 -5.15
CA VAL A 179 4.98 -5.49 -3.92
C VAL A 179 6.45 -5.29 -4.25
N ASP A 180 7.02 -6.12 -5.12
CA ASP A 180 8.42 -6.03 -5.53
C ASP A 180 8.70 -4.71 -6.26
N GLN A 181 7.78 -4.25 -7.11
CA GLN A 181 7.88 -2.97 -7.82
C GLN A 181 7.92 -1.79 -6.86
N VAL A 182 6.99 -1.72 -5.90
CA VAL A 182 6.96 -0.62 -4.92
C VAL A 182 8.21 -0.62 -4.06
N LYS A 183 8.63 -1.78 -3.55
CA LYS A 183 9.85 -1.92 -2.76
C LYS A 183 11.09 -1.49 -3.54
N ALA A 184 11.20 -1.89 -4.79
CA ALA A 184 12.32 -1.49 -5.65
C ALA A 184 12.37 0.04 -5.86
N LYS A 185 11.20 0.70 -5.99
CA LYS A 185 11.12 2.16 -6.12
C LYS A 185 11.49 2.88 -4.82
N PHE A 186 11.09 2.35 -3.68
CA PHE A 186 11.50 2.88 -2.38
C PHE A 186 13.00 2.72 -2.17
N ASP A 187 13.57 1.57 -2.45
CA ASP A 187 15.01 1.29 -2.37
C ASP A 187 15.83 2.22 -3.30
N GLU A 188 15.33 2.47 -4.52
CA GLU A 188 15.95 3.41 -5.45
C GLU A 188 15.95 4.83 -4.87
N ALA A 189 14.83 5.28 -4.33
CA ALA A 189 14.66 6.59 -3.74
C ALA A 189 15.52 6.76 -2.46
N GLU A 190 15.54 5.76 -1.57
CA GLU A 190 16.39 5.76 -0.38
C GLU A 190 17.88 5.89 -0.73
N LYS A 191 18.38 5.03 -1.63
CA LYS A 191 19.78 5.05 -2.08
C LYS A 191 20.19 6.36 -2.74
N ALA A 192 19.25 6.99 -3.46
CA ALA A 192 19.49 8.28 -4.11
C ALA A 192 19.45 9.46 -3.12
N ASN A 193 18.97 9.26 -1.90
CA ASN A 193 18.76 10.30 -0.90
C ASN A 193 19.31 9.92 0.50
N PRO A 194 20.59 9.62 0.62
CA PRO A 194 21.19 9.17 1.89
C PRO A 194 21.07 10.19 3.02
N GLN A 195 20.77 11.46 2.71
CA GLN A 195 20.52 12.52 3.70
C GLN A 195 19.23 12.32 4.50
N PHE A 196 18.33 11.44 4.10
CA PHE A 196 17.12 11.11 4.87
C PHE A 196 17.42 10.20 6.06
N ALA A 197 18.46 9.38 5.93
CA ALA A 197 18.78 8.33 6.90
C ALA A 197 18.91 8.87 8.33
N GLY A 198 18.05 8.36 9.21
CA GLY A 198 18.05 8.70 10.63
C GLY A 198 17.46 10.06 11.01
N LYS A 199 17.08 10.91 10.05
CA LYS A 199 16.34 12.15 10.36
C LYS A 199 14.97 11.81 10.91
N VAL A 200 14.58 12.50 11.98
CA VAL A 200 13.25 12.32 12.57
C VAL A 200 12.22 13.11 11.76
N LEU A 201 11.30 12.39 11.12
CA LEU A 201 10.14 12.96 10.47
C LEU A 201 8.91 12.78 11.35
N VAL A 202 8.29 13.92 11.70
CA VAL A 202 6.99 13.96 12.38
C VAL A 202 5.90 14.08 11.33
N GLU A 203 4.92 13.21 11.37
CA GLU A 203 3.69 13.31 10.57
C GLU A 203 2.55 13.74 11.49
N ASP A 204 1.95 14.91 11.19
CA ASP A 204 0.94 15.57 12.01
C ASP A 204 -0.37 15.73 11.22
N TYR A 205 -1.47 15.23 11.77
CA TYR A 205 -2.83 15.36 11.25
C TYR A 205 -3.62 16.49 11.92
N GLY A 206 -2.93 17.46 12.51
CA GLY A 206 -3.57 18.59 13.17
C GLY A 206 -3.71 19.84 12.29
N PRO A 207 -4.34 20.92 12.84
CA PRO A 207 -5.09 20.89 14.10
C PRO A 207 -6.57 20.54 13.91
N GLU A 208 -7.09 19.65 14.71
CA GLU A 208 -8.53 19.45 14.85
C GLU A 208 -8.97 19.87 16.27
N LYS A 209 -9.79 20.92 16.36
CA LYS A 209 -10.28 21.47 17.66
C LYS A 209 -9.15 21.79 18.65
N GLY A 210 -7.99 22.24 18.14
CA GLY A 210 -6.82 22.55 18.97
C GLY A 210 -6.03 21.33 19.45
N GLN A 211 -6.26 20.17 18.85
CA GLN A 211 -5.49 18.96 19.08
C GLN A 211 -4.78 18.55 17.79
N HIS A 212 -3.58 18.04 17.93
CA HIS A 212 -2.78 17.46 16.86
C HIS A 212 -2.69 15.96 17.08
N TRP A 213 -2.82 15.18 16.03
CA TRP A 213 -2.63 13.76 16.09
C TRP A 213 -1.37 13.37 15.31
N LEU A 214 -0.37 12.89 16.04
CA LEU A 214 0.89 12.46 15.45
C LEU A 214 0.83 10.99 15.10
N VAL A 215 1.16 10.66 13.86
CA VAL A 215 1.18 9.26 13.40
C VAL A 215 2.17 8.44 14.23
N PRO A 216 1.75 7.37 14.93
CA PRO A 216 2.63 6.57 15.75
C PRO A 216 3.72 5.85 14.95
N ALA A 217 4.85 5.53 15.59
CA ALA A 217 6.00 4.91 14.94
C ALA A 217 5.74 3.56 14.25
N LYS A 218 4.66 2.86 14.61
CA LYS A 218 4.31 1.56 14.01
C LYS A 218 3.10 1.63 13.09
N ASP A 219 2.59 2.83 12.84
CA ASP A 219 1.44 3.00 11.97
C ASP A 219 1.79 2.64 10.52
N PRO A 220 1.03 1.78 9.85
CA PRO A 220 1.32 1.35 8.48
C PRO A 220 1.30 2.50 7.46
N ARG A 221 0.64 3.63 7.76
CA ARG A 221 0.63 4.82 6.90
C ARG A 221 2.01 5.48 6.79
N ARG A 222 2.93 5.21 7.73
CA ARG A 222 4.32 5.66 7.67
C ARG A 222 5.18 4.89 6.67
N ALA A 223 4.67 3.81 6.07
CA ALA A 223 5.46 2.86 5.27
C ALA A 223 6.38 3.54 4.24
N LEU A 224 5.90 4.62 3.59
CA LEU A 224 6.70 5.39 2.63
C LEU A 224 7.88 6.09 3.32
N PHE A 225 7.65 6.80 4.43
CA PHE A 225 8.70 7.54 5.13
C PHE A 225 9.73 6.60 5.75
N ASP A 226 9.27 5.50 6.34
CA ASP A 226 10.14 4.48 6.96
C ASP A 226 11.00 3.80 5.88
N ALA A 227 10.44 3.50 4.71
CA ALA A 227 11.17 2.94 3.58
C ALA A 227 12.21 3.90 2.97
N LEU A 228 12.02 5.21 3.12
CA LEU A 228 13.01 6.23 2.73
C LEU A 228 14.11 6.47 3.78
N GLY A 229 14.09 5.75 4.90
CA GLY A 229 15.10 5.81 5.96
C GLY A 229 14.86 6.87 7.04
N PHE A 230 13.69 7.53 7.05
CA PHE A 230 13.33 8.44 8.13
C PHE A 230 13.05 7.67 9.43
N SER A 231 13.47 8.24 10.55
CA SER A 231 13.09 7.79 11.88
C SER A 231 11.75 8.37 12.28
N ALA A 232 10.91 7.56 12.93
CA ALA A 232 9.66 8.02 13.50
C ALA A 232 9.90 8.85 14.77
N GLN A 233 9.00 9.79 15.03
CA GLN A 233 8.92 10.45 16.34
C GLN A 233 8.44 9.45 17.42
N THR A 234 8.77 9.72 18.69
CA THR A 234 8.44 8.85 19.83
C THR A 234 7.39 9.45 20.78
N ALA A 235 6.78 10.59 20.38
CA ALA A 235 5.77 11.27 21.20
C ALA A 235 4.43 10.49 21.22
N SER A 236 3.56 10.89 22.15
CA SER A 236 2.17 10.43 22.17
C SER A 236 1.44 10.83 20.89
N ALA A 237 0.47 10.02 20.45
CA ALA A 237 -0.34 10.32 19.27
C ALA A 237 -1.10 11.65 19.42
N ASP A 238 -1.68 11.91 20.58
CA ASP A 238 -2.45 13.14 20.85
C ASP A 238 -1.56 14.23 21.46
N VAL A 239 -1.47 15.38 20.81
CA VAL A 239 -0.65 16.53 21.22
C VAL A 239 -1.51 17.78 21.25
N SER A 240 -1.53 18.47 22.42
CA SER A 240 -2.19 19.75 22.56
C SER A 240 -1.34 20.91 22.00
N GLU A 241 -1.96 22.03 21.72
CA GLU A 241 -1.28 23.29 21.33
C GLU A 241 -0.15 23.72 22.28
N GLU A 242 -0.21 23.33 23.56
CA GLU A 242 0.84 23.63 24.53
C GLU A 242 2.11 22.78 24.36
N ARG A 243 2.01 21.68 23.60
CA ARG A 243 3.08 20.72 23.39
C ARG A 243 3.55 20.61 21.95
N LEU A 244 3.36 21.68 21.18
CA LEU A 244 3.84 21.75 19.78
C LEU A 244 5.38 21.66 19.67
N ASP A 245 6.12 21.79 20.80
CA ASP A 245 7.55 21.47 20.87
C ASP A 245 7.89 20.05 20.38
N LEU A 246 6.92 19.13 20.44
CA LEU A 246 7.07 17.75 19.94
C LEU A 246 7.15 17.65 18.42
N LEU A 247 6.63 18.66 17.69
CA LEU A 247 6.70 18.75 16.24
C LEU A 247 8.07 19.26 15.76
N ASP A 248 8.83 19.95 16.63
CA ASP A 248 10.10 20.59 16.27
C ASP A 248 11.24 19.56 16.14
N ARG A 249 11.24 18.82 15.04
CA ARG A 249 12.24 17.81 14.70
C ARG A 249 12.95 18.13 13.38
N ASP A 250 13.55 17.14 12.73
CA ASP A 250 14.32 17.37 11.50
C ASP A 250 13.42 17.75 10.32
N VAL A 251 12.27 17.08 10.18
CA VAL A 251 11.26 17.34 9.16
C VAL A 251 9.87 17.24 9.81
N LEU A 252 8.97 18.15 9.44
CA LEU A 252 7.56 18.10 9.79
C LEU A 252 6.74 17.94 8.51
N PHE A 253 5.89 16.93 8.46
CA PHE A 253 4.88 16.75 7.44
C PHE A 253 3.50 16.95 8.06
N VAL A 254 2.84 18.03 7.64
CA VAL A 254 1.47 18.36 8.07
C VAL A 254 0.50 17.80 7.03
N ASN A 255 -0.23 16.77 7.42
CA ASN A 255 -1.22 16.11 6.59
C ASN A 255 -2.63 16.61 6.99
N GLY A 256 -3.27 17.37 6.12
CA GLY A 256 -4.64 17.80 6.33
C GLY A 256 -4.84 19.25 6.79
N ALA A 257 -3.77 20.06 6.83
CA ALA A 257 -3.89 21.50 7.13
C ALA A 257 -2.92 22.32 6.27
N THR A 258 -3.41 23.46 5.77
CA THR A 258 -2.59 24.39 5.00
C THR A 258 -1.59 25.15 5.90
N LYS A 259 -0.51 25.66 5.29
CA LYS A 259 0.44 26.53 6.01
C LYS A 259 -0.28 27.72 6.69
N ALA A 260 -1.29 28.28 6.02
CA ALA A 260 -2.06 29.42 6.55
C ALA A 260 -2.88 29.02 7.79
N ASP A 261 -3.43 27.80 7.83
CA ASP A 261 -4.19 27.32 8.98
C ASP A 261 -3.26 27.07 10.17
N MET A 262 -2.12 26.43 9.95
CA MET A 262 -1.14 26.13 10.98
C MET A 262 -0.55 27.41 11.60
N LEU A 263 -0.27 28.43 10.78
CA LEU A 263 0.25 29.72 11.26
C LEU A 263 -0.74 30.57 12.04
N LYS A 264 -2.02 30.16 12.15
CA LYS A 264 -2.96 30.78 13.12
C LYS A 264 -2.51 30.53 14.57
N SER A 265 -1.74 29.47 14.82
CA SER A 265 -1.08 29.24 16.10
C SER A 265 0.23 30.04 16.20
N PRO A 266 0.33 31.03 17.12
CA PRO A 266 1.58 31.77 17.31
C PRO A 266 2.72 30.91 17.86
N VAL A 267 2.40 29.78 18.47
CA VAL A 267 3.39 28.82 18.98
C VAL A 267 4.00 28.05 17.83
N PHE A 268 3.16 27.56 16.91
CA PHE A 268 3.59 26.83 15.73
C PHE A 268 4.60 27.63 14.88
N GLY A 269 4.31 28.89 14.61
CA GLY A 269 5.18 29.77 13.82
C GLY A 269 6.56 30.03 14.44
N LYS A 270 6.79 29.68 15.72
CA LYS A 270 8.08 29.82 16.41
C LYS A 270 8.92 28.54 16.37
N LEU A 271 8.38 27.44 15.93
CA LEU A 271 9.12 26.18 15.81
C LEU A 271 10.26 26.34 14.82
N LYS A 272 11.43 25.81 15.14
CA LYS A 272 12.61 25.87 14.26
C LYS A 272 12.37 25.16 12.94
N VAL A 273 11.65 24.04 12.95
CA VAL A 273 11.27 23.30 11.75
C VAL A 273 10.45 24.13 10.78
N VAL A 274 9.62 25.07 11.30
CA VAL A 274 8.83 26.02 10.51
C VAL A 274 9.67 27.19 10.04
N GLN A 275 10.45 27.81 10.94
CA GLN A 275 11.30 28.98 10.62
C GLN A 275 12.42 28.66 9.63
N GLN A 276 12.88 27.41 9.62
CA GLN A 276 13.92 26.92 8.73
C GLN A 276 13.39 26.28 7.44
N ASP A 277 12.09 26.46 7.16
CA ASP A 277 11.40 25.92 5.99
C ASP A 277 11.64 24.41 5.79
N ARG A 278 11.50 23.62 6.88
CA ARG A 278 11.62 22.16 6.89
C ARG A 278 10.26 21.48 7.11
N THR A 279 9.18 22.21 6.78
CA THR A 279 7.80 21.76 6.94
C THR A 279 7.14 21.62 5.58
N ILE A 280 6.53 20.44 5.34
CA ILE A 280 5.75 20.13 4.14
C ILE A 280 4.27 20.19 4.55
N TYR A 281 3.44 20.81 3.74
CA TYR A 281 2.00 20.94 4.00
C TYR A 281 1.21 20.26 2.88
N THR A 282 0.14 19.54 3.26
CA THR A 282 -0.90 19.08 2.34
C THR A 282 -2.27 19.22 3.01
N SER A 283 -3.35 19.29 2.22
CA SER A 283 -4.72 19.32 2.75
C SER A 283 -5.43 17.98 2.47
N PHE A 284 -6.47 17.67 3.24
CA PHE A 284 -7.29 16.46 3.03
C PHE A 284 -8.00 16.43 1.66
N GLU A 285 -8.12 17.56 1.00
CA GLU A 285 -8.73 17.66 -0.33
C GLU A 285 -7.79 17.25 -1.46
N THR A 286 -6.50 17.04 -1.17
CA THR A 286 -5.50 16.69 -2.18
C THR A 286 -5.45 15.19 -2.45
N PRO A 287 -5.13 14.77 -3.69
CA PRO A 287 -4.86 13.37 -3.99
C PRO A 287 -3.73 12.77 -3.13
N LEU A 288 -2.74 13.58 -2.71
CA LEU A 288 -1.65 13.13 -1.86
C LEU A 288 -2.14 12.63 -0.49
N ALA A 289 -3.04 13.38 0.15
CA ALA A 289 -3.63 12.95 1.43
C ALA A 289 -4.41 11.63 1.26
N GLY A 290 -5.16 11.51 0.16
CA GLY A 290 -5.80 10.26 -0.23
C GLY A 290 -4.79 9.13 -0.41
N ALA A 291 -3.71 9.36 -1.14
CA ALA A 291 -2.69 8.33 -1.40
C ALA A 291 -2.05 7.78 -0.12
N LEU A 292 -1.75 8.64 0.84
CA LEU A 292 -1.20 8.24 2.14
C LEU A 292 -2.23 7.52 3.01
N SER A 293 -3.52 7.90 2.90
CA SER A 293 -4.61 7.26 3.65
C SER A 293 -4.93 5.87 3.11
N TYR A 294 -5.05 5.71 1.80
CA TYR A 294 -5.35 4.43 1.18
C TYR A 294 -4.14 3.49 1.16
N SER A 295 -2.95 4.01 0.92
CA SER A 295 -1.66 3.30 1.00
C SER A 295 -1.57 2.00 0.17
N GLY A 296 -2.37 1.86 -0.87
CA GLY A 296 -2.22 0.76 -1.83
C GLY A 296 -0.99 0.94 -2.73
N PRO A 297 -0.59 -0.07 -3.50
CA PRO A 297 0.64 -0.03 -4.31
C PRO A 297 0.75 1.18 -5.23
N ASP A 298 -0.30 1.47 -6.02
CA ASP A 298 -0.30 2.60 -6.95
C ASP A 298 -0.37 3.95 -6.22
N ALA A 299 -1.11 4.02 -5.10
CA ALA A 299 -1.18 5.19 -4.24
C ALA A 299 0.18 5.53 -3.63
N LEU A 300 0.92 4.54 -3.15
CA LEU A 300 2.26 4.71 -2.59
C LEU A 300 3.28 5.19 -3.63
N LEU A 301 3.20 4.70 -4.87
CA LEU A 301 4.06 5.19 -5.97
C LEU A 301 3.73 6.64 -6.31
N TYR A 302 2.44 6.99 -6.39
CA TYR A 302 2.00 8.38 -6.58
C TYR A 302 2.50 9.29 -5.45
N ALA A 303 2.33 8.87 -4.19
CA ALA A 303 2.78 9.63 -3.03
C ALA A 303 4.32 9.82 -3.03
N LEU A 304 5.10 8.81 -3.42
CA LEU A 304 6.54 8.92 -3.58
C LEU A 304 6.93 10.00 -4.59
N ASP A 305 6.32 9.97 -5.78
CA ASP A 305 6.63 10.93 -6.85
C ASP A 305 6.33 12.38 -6.44
N VAL A 306 5.21 12.59 -5.73
CA VAL A 306 4.78 13.92 -5.27
C VAL A 306 5.63 14.42 -4.09
N LEU A 307 5.92 13.54 -3.11
CA LEU A 307 6.62 13.94 -1.88
C LEU A 307 8.13 14.08 -2.05
N LEU A 308 8.75 13.30 -2.92
CA LEU A 308 10.21 13.23 -3.01
C LEU A 308 10.89 14.57 -3.25
N PRO A 309 10.40 15.48 -4.12
CA PRO A 309 10.97 16.82 -4.27
C PRO A 309 10.90 17.66 -2.99
N ALA A 310 9.77 17.61 -2.28
CA ALA A 310 9.56 18.35 -1.03
C ALA A 310 10.45 17.81 0.11
N LEU A 311 10.58 16.50 0.24
CA LEU A 311 11.47 15.85 1.21
C LEU A 311 12.94 16.21 0.96
N LYS A 312 13.36 16.26 -0.31
CA LYS A 312 14.71 16.71 -0.68
C LYS A 312 14.94 18.15 -0.24
N ALA A 313 14.01 19.05 -0.55
CA ALA A 313 14.10 20.46 -0.18
C ALA A 313 14.14 20.64 1.35
N ALA A 314 13.28 19.92 2.07
CA ALA A 314 13.24 19.99 3.54
C ALA A 314 14.48 19.43 4.24
N THR A 315 15.34 18.70 3.53
CA THR A 315 16.50 18.00 4.12
C THR A 315 17.87 18.41 3.55
N ASP A 316 17.93 19.34 2.59
CA ASP A 316 19.17 19.72 1.92
C ASP A 316 20.12 20.58 2.78
N GLY A 317 19.62 21.08 3.92
CA GLY A 317 20.38 21.92 4.86
C GLY A 317 20.64 23.34 4.34
N ASN A 318 20.03 23.74 3.23
CA ASN A 318 20.18 25.08 2.65
C ASN A 318 18.97 25.96 3.00
N PRO A 319 19.12 26.98 3.86
CA PRO A 319 17.99 27.83 4.27
C PRO A 319 17.42 28.71 3.14
N ALA A 320 18.04 28.74 1.97
CA ALA A 320 17.52 29.44 0.80
C ALA A 320 16.61 28.56 -0.07
N THR A 321 16.62 27.26 0.13
CA THR A 321 15.71 26.35 -0.57
C THR A 321 14.31 26.47 0.02
N GLN A 322 13.33 26.69 -0.87
CA GLN A 322 11.92 26.71 -0.45
C GLN A 322 11.32 25.32 -0.61
N VAL A 323 10.70 24.83 0.46
CA VAL A 323 9.92 23.59 0.42
C VAL A 323 8.62 23.84 -0.34
N PRO A 324 8.29 23.06 -1.38
CA PRO A 324 7.03 23.19 -2.08
C PRO A 324 5.82 23.04 -1.14
N ASP A 325 4.83 23.92 -1.28
CA ASP A 325 3.54 23.78 -0.61
C ASP A 325 2.66 22.83 -1.44
N LEU A 326 2.31 21.68 -0.86
CA LEU A 326 1.53 20.62 -1.53
C LEU A 326 0.03 20.72 -1.18
N SER A 327 -0.40 21.72 -0.41
CA SER A 327 -1.78 21.84 0.08
C SER A 327 -2.79 22.24 -0.99
N ASN A 328 -2.33 22.71 -2.16
CA ASN A 328 -3.16 23.15 -3.28
C ASN A 328 -2.92 22.34 -4.57
N GLN A 329 -2.31 21.16 -4.47
CA GLN A 329 -2.15 20.31 -5.64
C GLN A 329 -3.47 19.61 -5.98
N ALA A 330 -4.00 19.89 -7.19
CA ALA A 330 -5.19 19.25 -7.74
C ALA A 330 -4.85 17.88 -8.35
#